data_48a499f7fd0ecd23b0993105e1dea120
#
_entry.id   48a499f7fd0ecd23b0993105e1dea120
#
_cell.length_a   1.000
_cell.length_b   1.000
_cell.length_c   1.000
_cell.angle_alpha   90.00
_cell.angle_beta   90.00
_cell.angle_gamma   90.00
#
_symmetry.space_group_name_H-M   'P 1'
#
loop_
_entity.id
_entity.type
_entity.pdbx_description
1 polymer ?
#
loop_
_entity_poly.entity_id
_entity_poly.type
_entity_poly.pdbx_seq_one_letter_code
_entity_poly.pdbx_strand_id
1 'polypeptide(L)' 'MARTSVTVWYDPEGDFLEVLFDPSRPGYFRETRDDRVMEKVDERGTLLGFSIIGVASMRSGSPLEVALPSIEVE' A
#
# COMPACT_ATOMS: atom_id res chain seq x y z
N MET A 1 -11.73 18.65 -1.52
CA MET A 1 -10.70 18.77 -2.56
C MET A 1 -10.08 17.42 -2.84
N ALA A 2 -10.07 17.08 -4.06
CA ALA A 2 -9.58 15.76 -4.45
C ALA A 2 -8.06 15.72 -4.35
N ARG A 3 -7.57 14.56 -4.00
CA ARG A 3 -6.17 14.26 -4.02
C ARG A 3 -5.67 14.20 -5.44
N THR A 4 -4.54 14.78 -5.69
CA THR A 4 -4.03 14.85 -7.04
C THR A 4 -2.81 13.97 -7.29
N SER A 5 -2.26 13.37 -6.26
CA SER A 5 -1.08 12.54 -6.48
C SER A 5 -1.01 11.41 -5.48
N VAL A 6 -0.31 10.37 -5.89
CA VAL A 6 -0.06 9.19 -5.08
C VAL A 6 1.44 8.94 -5.20
N THR A 7 2.08 8.68 -4.07
CA THR A 7 3.50 8.38 -4.08
C THR A 7 3.69 6.89 -4.25
N VAL A 8 4.50 6.51 -5.23
CA VAL A 8 4.83 5.13 -5.50
C VAL A 8 6.35 4.99 -5.46
N TRP A 9 6.82 4.04 -4.68
CA TRP A 9 8.25 3.84 -4.53
C TRP A 9 8.55 2.35 -4.58
N TYR A 10 9.56 1.99 -5.33
CA TYR A 10 9.99 0.61 -5.44
C TYR A 10 11.43 0.48 -4.98
N ASP A 11 11.66 -0.45 -4.06
CA ASP A 11 12.99 -0.74 -3.55
C ASP A 11 13.48 -2.05 -4.18
N PRO A 12 14.41 -1.97 -5.12
CA PRO A 12 14.86 -3.20 -5.79
C PRO A 12 15.67 -4.12 -4.87
N GLU A 13 16.33 -3.59 -3.86
CA GLU A 13 17.07 -4.44 -2.96
C GLU A 13 16.14 -5.25 -2.07
N GLY A 14 15.11 -4.62 -1.55
CA GLY A 14 14.16 -5.31 -0.70
C GLY A 14 13.06 -5.97 -1.48
N ASP A 15 12.97 -5.65 -2.75
CA ASP A 15 11.93 -6.18 -3.62
C ASP A 15 10.55 -5.87 -3.08
N PHE A 16 10.32 -4.60 -2.71
CA PHE A 16 8.99 -4.22 -2.28
C PHE A 16 8.58 -2.90 -2.91
N LEU A 17 7.28 -2.75 -3.02
CA LEU A 17 6.65 -1.58 -3.59
C LEU A 17 5.83 -0.92 -2.49
N GLU A 18 5.93 0.39 -2.41
CA GLU A 18 5.17 1.15 -1.44
C GLU A 18 4.31 2.18 -2.15
N VAL A 19 3.03 2.21 -1.80
CA VAL A 19 2.10 3.15 -2.39
C VAL A 19 1.48 3.95 -1.25
N LEU A 20 1.66 5.25 -1.29
CA LEU A 20 1.16 6.12 -0.23
C LEU A 20 0.19 7.12 -0.81
N PHE A 21 -1.01 7.14 -0.25
CA PHE A 21 -2.06 8.06 -0.68
C PHE A 21 -1.86 9.43 -0.06
N ASP A 22 -1.25 9.47 1.12
CA ASP A 22 -1.05 10.72 1.82
C ASP A 22 0.24 10.60 2.62
N PRO A 23 1.38 10.77 1.94
CA PRO A 23 2.68 10.53 2.60
C PRO A 23 2.98 11.49 3.74
N SER A 24 2.27 12.61 3.81
CA SER A 24 2.53 13.57 4.88
C SER A 24 1.87 13.18 6.20
N ARG A 25 0.95 12.21 6.19
CA ARG A 25 0.25 11.84 7.41
C ARG A 25 0.99 10.74 8.13
N PRO A 26 1.17 10.87 9.43
CA PRO A 26 1.80 9.81 10.21
C PRO A 26 0.86 8.62 10.34
N GLY A 27 1.45 7.46 10.42
CA GLY A 27 0.69 6.25 10.59
C GLY A 27 1.61 5.10 10.87
N TYR A 28 1.07 3.91 10.85
CA TYR A 28 1.85 2.72 11.09
C TYR A 28 1.36 1.61 10.17
N PHE A 29 2.24 0.64 9.94
CA PHE A 29 1.92 -0.51 9.09
C PHE A 29 1.34 -1.62 9.94
N ARG A 30 0.38 -2.32 9.36
CA ARG A 30 -0.20 -3.49 10.01
C ARG A 30 -0.35 -4.60 8.98
N GLU A 31 -0.39 -5.82 9.48
CA GLU A 31 -0.49 -6.99 8.62
C GLU A 31 -1.90 -7.12 8.06
N THR A 32 -1.96 -7.77 6.91
CA THR A 32 -3.23 -8.10 6.28
C THR A 32 -3.33 -9.62 6.19
N ARG A 33 -4.34 -10.10 5.49
CA ARG A 33 -4.48 -11.54 5.28
C ARG A 33 -3.44 -12.08 4.32
N ASP A 34 -2.88 -11.21 3.49
CA ASP A 34 -1.87 -11.61 2.53
C ASP A 34 -0.51 -11.29 3.13
N ASP A 35 0.31 -12.32 3.31
CA ASP A 35 1.62 -12.16 3.92
C ASP A 35 2.51 -11.18 3.20
N ARG A 36 2.20 -10.92 1.93
CA ARG A 36 3.02 -10.02 1.12
C ARG A 36 2.59 -8.57 1.21
N VAL A 37 1.46 -8.31 1.86
CA VAL A 37 0.86 -6.99 1.84
C VAL A 37 0.74 -6.46 3.24
N MET A 38 1.17 -5.22 3.44
CA MET A 38 0.93 -4.51 4.69
C MET A 38 0.20 -3.22 4.38
N GLU A 39 -0.69 -2.84 5.26
CA GLU A 39 -1.43 -1.59 5.12
C GLU A 39 -0.85 -0.55 6.05
N LYS A 40 -0.79 0.68 5.56
CA LYS A 40 -0.45 1.80 6.42
C LYS A 40 -1.74 2.51 6.80
N VAL A 41 -1.97 2.65 8.10
CA VAL A 41 -3.20 3.26 8.60
C VAL A 41 -2.84 4.28 9.67
N ASP A 42 -3.76 5.20 9.90
CA ASP A 42 -3.60 6.14 11.00
C ASP A 42 -4.29 5.58 12.25
N GLU A 43 -4.31 6.36 13.30
CA GLU A 43 -4.85 5.90 14.57
C GLU A 43 -6.35 5.62 14.53
N ARG A 44 -7.02 6.12 13.52
CA ARG A 44 -8.45 5.85 13.35
C ARG A 44 -8.70 4.67 12.44
N GLY A 45 -7.64 4.09 11.89
CA GLY A 45 -7.80 3.02 10.95
C GLY A 45 -8.01 3.46 9.52
N THR A 46 -7.86 4.74 9.24
CA THR A 46 -7.97 5.24 7.88
C THR A 46 -6.79 4.75 7.06
N LEU A 47 -7.06 4.20 5.89
CA LEU A 47 -6.02 3.67 5.02
C LEU A 47 -5.22 4.81 4.40
N LEU A 48 -3.91 4.79 4.63
CA LEU A 48 -3.01 5.80 4.09
C LEU A 48 -2.13 5.27 2.98
N GLY A 49 -2.08 3.96 2.83
CA GLY A 49 -1.26 3.36 1.79
C GLY A 49 -1.06 1.88 2.07
N PHE A 50 -0.18 1.27 1.29
CA PHE A 50 0.14 -0.14 1.51
C PHE A 50 1.51 -0.43 0.92
N SER A 51 2.07 -1.56 1.31
CA SER A 51 3.31 -2.03 0.71
C SER A 51 3.16 -3.50 0.34
N ILE A 52 3.90 -3.90 -0.67
CA ILE A 52 3.86 -5.25 -1.22
C ILE A 52 5.27 -5.74 -1.35
N ILE A 53 5.57 -6.89 -0.77
CA ILE A 53 6.89 -7.50 -0.90
C ILE A 53 6.83 -8.62 -1.93
N GLY A 54 7.98 -8.97 -2.45
CA GLY A 54 8.06 -10.04 -3.42
C GLY A 54 7.53 -9.65 -4.78
N VAL A 55 7.73 -8.39 -5.15
CA VAL A 55 7.15 -7.86 -6.38
C VAL A 55 7.70 -8.57 -7.60
N ALA A 56 8.99 -8.93 -7.56
CA ALA A 56 9.61 -9.56 -8.74
C ALA A 56 8.97 -10.90 -9.07
N SER A 57 8.42 -11.57 -8.09
CA SER A 57 7.80 -12.87 -8.34
C SER A 57 6.47 -12.75 -9.06
N MET A 58 5.95 -11.55 -9.20
CA MET A 58 4.66 -11.35 -9.85
C MET A 58 4.75 -11.24 -11.36
N ARG A 59 5.94 -11.22 -11.90
CA ARG A 59 6.07 -11.06 -13.34
C ARG A 59 5.73 -12.32 -14.12
N SER A 60 5.30 -13.37 -13.43
CA SER A 60 4.91 -14.59 -14.12
C SER A 60 3.51 -14.52 -14.68
N GLY A 61 2.83 -13.39 -14.55
CA GLY A 61 1.66 -13.20 -15.35
C GLY A 61 0.37 -12.83 -14.65
N SER A 62 0.15 -13.27 -13.44
CA SER A 62 -1.09 -12.94 -12.77
C SER A 62 -0.94 -11.67 -11.95
N PRO A 63 -1.89 -10.77 -12.03
CA PRO A 63 -1.81 -9.58 -11.20
C PRO A 63 -2.07 -9.93 -9.75
N LEU A 64 -1.52 -9.12 -8.87
CA LEU A 64 -1.84 -9.20 -7.45
C LEU A 64 -3.05 -8.33 -7.19
N GLU A 65 -4.03 -8.92 -6.54
CA GLU A 65 -5.18 -8.14 -6.13
C GLU A 65 -5.10 -7.91 -4.64
N VAL A 66 -5.23 -6.68 -4.26
CA VAL A 66 -5.18 -6.30 -2.86
C VAL A 66 -6.57 -5.85 -2.45
N ALA A 67 -7.14 -6.55 -1.46
CA ALA A 67 -8.45 -6.17 -0.96
C ALA A 67 -8.25 -5.02 0.02
N LEU A 68 -8.80 -3.88 -0.33
CA LEU A 68 -8.69 -2.71 0.51
C LEU A 68 -9.97 -2.54 1.32
N PRO A 69 -9.86 -2.00 2.53
CA PRO A 69 -11.06 -1.66 3.27
C PRO A 69 -11.81 -0.55 2.56
N SER A 70 -13.04 -0.32 2.96
CA SER A 70 -13.79 0.78 2.42
C SER A 70 -13.01 2.05 2.54
N ILE A 71 -12.91 2.78 1.44
CA ILE A 71 -12.19 4.04 1.42
C ILE A 71 -13.18 5.14 1.14
N GLU A 72 -13.14 6.16 1.98
CA GLU A 72 -13.94 7.34 1.73
C GLU A 72 -13.28 8.11 0.60
N VAL A 73 -14.02 8.34 -0.44
CA VAL A 73 -13.54 9.10 -1.58
C VAL A 73 -14.28 10.42 -1.61
N GLU A 74 -13.53 11.47 -1.44
CA GLU A 74 -14.12 12.79 -1.37
C GLU A 74 -14.04 13.53 -2.67
#